data_9058e3739ae4374670f14c429050f4b8
#
_entry.id   9058e3739ae4374670f14c429050f4b8
#
_cell.length_a   1.000
_cell.length_b   1.000
_cell.length_c   1.000
_cell.angle_alpha   90.00
_cell.angle_beta   90.00
_cell.angle_gamma   90.00
#
_symmetry.space_group_name_H-M   'P 1'
#
loop_
_entity.id
_entity.type
_entity.pdbx_description
1 polymer ?
#
loop_
_entity_poly.entity_id
_entity_poly.type
_entity_poly.pdbx_seq_one_letter_code
_entity_poly.pdbx_strand_id
1 'polypeptide(L)'
;AFPEITAGDLIENLKKQLERFPETQFCLEEEALELNKTDFGYELVTSKQTHYAKTVIIACGNGAFHPRKLDVENAEAYENSNLHYFVTNLERFRDRTVAICGGGDSAVDWALALEPIAKKVTIVHRRPQFRAQEHSVKQLEESSVEILTPYLPDQIIGDGKTIQSVVLKHAKGEDQIELPVDDFIVNYGFSSSIGGMKNWGFEVARNTIVTNSQMETTLPGVFAVGDIATYDGKVKIIATGFGEAPVAINAAMTYVNPNSRPSTIHSSSMF
;
A
#
# COMPACT_ATOMS: atom_id res chain seq x y z
N ALA A 1 -18.11 -13.88 1.77
CA ALA A 1 -17.80 -12.87 0.75
C ALA A 1 -18.60 -11.61 1.05
N PHE A 2 -18.01 -10.44 0.85
CA PHE A 2 -18.67 -9.16 1.02
C PHE A 2 -18.91 -8.58 -0.37
N PRO A 3 -20.10 -8.01 -0.67
CA PRO A 3 -20.32 -7.28 -1.92
C PRO A 3 -19.39 -6.07 -2.03
N GLU A 4 -19.19 -5.39 -0.90
CA GLU A 4 -18.30 -4.25 -0.72
C GLU A 4 -17.82 -4.23 0.73
N ILE A 5 -16.56 -3.88 0.96
CA ILE A 5 -15.97 -3.74 2.29
C ILE A 5 -14.83 -2.74 2.24
N THR A 6 -14.73 -1.87 3.25
CA THR A 6 -13.56 -1.00 3.39
C THR A 6 -12.33 -1.79 3.83
N ALA A 7 -11.13 -1.31 3.51
CA ALA A 7 -9.89 -1.93 3.96
C ALA A 7 -9.80 -1.98 5.50
N GLY A 8 -10.30 -0.95 6.18
CA GLY A 8 -10.36 -0.88 7.64
C GLY A 8 -11.23 -1.99 8.23
N ASP A 9 -12.45 -2.15 7.74
CA ASP A 9 -13.38 -3.19 8.21
C ASP A 9 -12.84 -4.60 7.93
N LEU A 10 -12.18 -4.80 6.77
CA LEU A 10 -11.54 -6.08 6.46
C LEU A 10 -10.45 -6.41 7.47
N ILE A 11 -9.57 -5.45 7.80
CA ILE A 11 -8.50 -5.63 8.78
C ILE A 11 -9.08 -5.94 10.17
N GLU A 12 -10.10 -5.20 10.61
CA GLU A 12 -10.75 -5.48 11.91
C GLU A 12 -11.39 -6.86 11.97
N ASN A 13 -12.02 -7.31 10.89
CA ASN A 13 -12.58 -8.67 10.82
C ASN A 13 -11.48 -9.74 10.86
N LEU A 14 -10.33 -9.52 10.20
CA LEU A 14 -9.20 -10.43 10.26
C LEU A 14 -8.57 -10.47 11.65
N LYS A 15 -8.44 -9.34 12.34
CA LYS A 15 -7.95 -9.27 13.72
C LYS A 15 -8.86 -10.07 14.67
N LYS A 16 -10.18 -9.94 14.56
CA LYS A 16 -11.15 -10.74 15.34
C LYS A 16 -10.98 -12.24 15.15
N GLN A 17 -10.57 -12.71 13.96
CA GLN A 17 -10.25 -14.12 13.75
C GLN A 17 -9.04 -14.56 14.57
N LEU A 18 -8.04 -13.70 14.73
CA LEU A 18 -6.81 -14.01 15.49
C LEU A 18 -7.04 -14.08 17.01
N GLU A 19 -8.06 -13.42 17.55
CA GLU A 19 -8.45 -13.51 18.97
C GLU A 19 -8.77 -14.95 19.41
N ARG A 20 -9.08 -15.83 18.45
CA ARG A 20 -9.32 -17.27 18.71
C ARG A 20 -8.02 -18.06 18.95
N PHE A 21 -6.87 -17.45 18.75
CA PHE A 21 -5.54 -18.06 18.86
C PHE A 21 -4.67 -17.25 19.84
N PRO A 22 -4.91 -17.35 21.15
CA PRO A 22 -4.27 -16.52 22.17
C PRO A 22 -2.76 -16.72 22.28
N GLU A 23 -2.22 -17.82 21.76
CA GLU A 23 -0.80 -18.10 21.68
C GLU A 23 -0.09 -17.29 20.58
N THR A 24 -0.83 -16.63 19.69
CA THR A 24 -0.25 -15.76 18.64
C THR A 24 0.32 -14.49 19.29
N GLN A 25 1.61 -14.25 19.09
CA GLN A 25 2.28 -13.05 19.58
C GLN A 25 2.36 -12.00 18.49
N PHE A 26 2.02 -10.75 18.83
CA PHE A 26 2.17 -9.59 17.99
C PHE A 26 3.35 -8.75 18.48
N CYS A 27 4.38 -8.63 17.65
CA CYS A 27 5.54 -7.78 17.91
C CYS A 27 5.39 -6.49 17.08
N LEU A 28 4.60 -5.56 17.60
CA LEU A 28 4.30 -4.29 16.91
C LEU A 28 5.43 -3.28 17.09
N GLU A 29 5.54 -2.34 16.14
CA GLU A 29 6.58 -1.31 16.10
C GLU A 29 8.00 -1.90 16.16
N GLU A 30 8.19 -3.05 15.53
CA GLU A 30 9.43 -3.81 15.52
C GLU A 30 9.82 -4.11 14.07
N GLU A 31 10.94 -3.54 13.63
CA GLU A 31 11.45 -3.68 12.28
C GLU A 31 12.37 -4.90 12.19
N ALA A 32 12.13 -5.77 11.21
CA ALA A 32 13.01 -6.89 10.89
C ALA A 32 14.23 -6.40 10.11
N LEU A 33 15.43 -6.58 10.66
CA LEU A 33 16.68 -6.03 10.14
C LEU A 33 17.52 -7.08 9.42
N GLU A 34 17.75 -8.23 10.06
CA GLU A 34 18.61 -9.31 9.55
C GLU A 34 17.96 -10.68 9.73
N LEU A 35 18.23 -11.57 8.79
CA LEU A 35 17.82 -12.96 8.86
C LEU A 35 19.04 -13.86 8.71
N ASN A 36 19.39 -14.56 9.78
CA ASN A 36 20.56 -15.43 9.87
C ASN A 36 20.13 -16.90 9.94
N LYS A 37 20.69 -17.75 9.08
CA LYS A 37 20.46 -19.19 9.15
C LYS A 37 21.23 -19.80 10.32
N THR A 38 20.58 -20.70 11.07
CA THR A 38 21.17 -21.46 12.18
C THR A 38 20.99 -22.96 11.97
N ASP A 39 21.58 -23.78 12.84
CA ASP A 39 21.42 -25.24 12.79
C ASP A 39 19.97 -25.70 13.07
N PHE A 40 19.16 -24.86 13.73
CA PHE A 40 17.79 -25.18 14.16
C PHE A 40 16.70 -24.42 13.40
N GLY A 41 17.07 -23.60 12.42
CA GLY A 41 16.15 -22.75 11.67
C GLY A 41 16.74 -21.37 11.38
N TYR A 42 16.09 -20.32 11.87
CA TYR A 42 16.45 -18.94 11.59
C TYR A 42 16.48 -18.09 12.87
N GLU A 43 17.42 -17.19 12.90
CA GLU A 43 17.49 -16.07 13.82
C GLU A 43 17.06 -14.81 13.06
N LEU A 44 16.01 -14.15 13.52
CA LEU A 44 15.52 -12.89 12.99
C LEU A 44 15.89 -11.77 13.96
N VAL A 45 16.84 -10.95 13.57
CA VAL A 45 17.25 -9.76 14.33
C VAL A 45 16.31 -8.62 13.98
N THR A 46 15.77 -7.96 15.00
CA THR A 46 14.87 -6.83 14.84
C THR A 46 15.39 -5.59 15.53
N SER A 47 14.68 -4.48 15.40
CA SER A 47 14.99 -3.21 16.06
C SER A 47 14.87 -3.26 17.58
N LYS A 48 14.23 -4.29 18.15
CA LYS A 48 13.98 -4.41 19.61
C LYS A 48 14.61 -5.65 20.22
N GLN A 49 14.62 -6.78 19.53
CA GLN A 49 15.05 -8.08 20.06
C GLN A 49 15.41 -9.06 18.94
N THR A 50 15.80 -10.25 19.31
CA THR A 50 16.06 -11.36 18.40
C THR A 50 15.01 -12.45 18.58
N HIS A 51 14.45 -12.93 17.48
CA HIS A 51 13.51 -14.03 17.46
C HIS A 51 14.14 -15.28 16.83
N TYR A 52 13.71 -16.45 17.25
CA TYR A 52 14.12 -17.72 16.70
C TYR A 52 12.94 -18.48 16.14
N ALA A 53 13.05 -18.95 14.91
CA ALA A 53 11.98 -19.66 14.21
C ALA A 53 12.51 -20.77 13.33
N LYS A 54 11.73 -21.85 13.17
CA LYS A 54 12.07 -22.93 12.24
C LYS A 54 11.85 -22.52 10.79
N THR A 55 10.85 -21.66 10.55
CA THR A 55 10.50 -21.12 9.24
C THR A 55 10.11 -19.65 9.35
N VAL A 56 10.18 -18.92 8.25
CA VAL A 56 9.78 -17.52 8.16
C VAL A 56 8.84 -17.33 6.97
N ILE A 57 7.72 -16.64 7.17
CA ILE A 57 6.80 -16.25 6.09
C ILE A 57 6.81 -14.73 5.99
N ILE A 58 7.23 -14.20 4.85
CA ILE A 58 7.31 -12.77 4.57
C ILE A 58 6.03 -12.33 3.89
N ALA A 59 5.28 -11.43 4.52
CA ALA A 59 3.98 -10.91 4.03
C ALA A 59 3.92 -9.37 4.11
N CYS A 60 5.04 -8.69 3.85
CA CYS A 60 5.21 -7.25 4.05
C CYS A 60 4.66 -6.38 2.90
N GLY A 61 3.83 -6.93 2.01
CA GLY A 61 3.25 -6.19 0.89
C GLY A 61 4.33 -5.67 -0.07
N ASN A 62 4.34 -4.37 -0.33
CA ASN A 62 5.36 -3.75 -1.19
C ASN A 62 6.62 -3.31 -0.42
N GLY A 63 6.80 -3.77 0.83
CA GLY A 63 7.90 -3.36 1.70
C GLY A 63 7.70 -1.96 2.30
N ALA A 64 8.81 -1.25 2.56
CA ALA A 64 8.74 0.13 3.04
C ALA A 64 8.11 1.03 1.98
N PHE A 65 7.10 1.78 2.40
CA PHE A 65 6.19 2.51 1.52
C PHE A 65 6.38 4.00 1.73
N HIS A 66 7.04 4.65 0.78
CA HIS A 66 7.27 6.09 0.84
C HIS A 66 6.47 6.78 -0.28
N PRO A 67 5.70 7.83 0.02
CA PRO A 67 5.03 8.60 -1.00
C PRO A 67 6.06 9.27 -1.90
N ARG A 68 5.76 9.33 -3.18
CA ARG A 68 6.50 10.21 -4.08
C ARG A 68 6.11 11.64 -3.78
N LYS A 69 7.06 12.36 -3.23
CA LYS A 69 6.84 13.73 -2.78
C LYS A 69 6.60 14.68 -3.94
N LEU A 70 5.96 15.79 -3.62
CA LEU A 70 5.79 16.91 -4.51
C LEU A 70 7.15 17.61 -4.73
N ASP A 71 7.56 17.71 -5.98
CA ASP A 71 8.80 18.38 -6.39
C ASP A 71 8.51 19.86 -6.72
N VAL A 72 8.22 20.62 -5.66
CA VAL A 72 7.97 22.06 -5.70
C VAL A 72 8.71 22.70 -4.54
N GLU A 73 9.29 23.86 -4.78
CA GLU A 73 10.10 24.57 -3.77
C GLU A 73 9.30 24.81 -2.49
N ASN A 74 9.94 24.55 -1.33
CA ASN A 74 9.40 24.70 0.01
C ASN A 74 8.16 23.82 0.34
N ALA A 75 7.81 22.81 -0.47
CA ALA A 75 6.67 21.93 -0.21
C ALA A 75 6.77 21.22 1.16
N GLU A 76 7.98 20.87 1.61
CA GLU A 76 8.24 20.18 2.87
C GLU A 76 7.73 20.94 4.10
N ALA A 77 7.70 22.27 4.06
CA ALA A 77 7.22 23.10 5.16
C ALA A 77 5.73 22.88 5.48
N TYR A 78 4.95 22.37 4.51
CA TYR A 78 3.51 22.19 4.59
C TYR A 78 3.08 20.75 4.88
N GLU A 79 4.00 19.78 4.88
CA GLU A 79 3.70 18.34 5.02
C GLU A 79 3.04 17.99 6.37
N ASN A 80 3.31 18.76 7.42
CA ASN A 80 2.70 18.57 8.75
C ASN A 80 1.45 19.44 8.98
N SER A 81 0.94 20.09 7.94
CA SER A 81 -0.20 20.98 7.99
C SER A 81 -1.27 20.54 7.00
N ASN A 82 -1.33 21.15 5.82
CA ASN A 82 -2.37 20.93 4.84
C ASN A 82 -1.87 20.42 3.47
N LEU A 83 -0.61 19.95 3.39
CA LEU A 83 -0.11 19.11 2.32
C LEU A 83 -0.15 17.64 2.76
N HIS A 84 -0.88 16.80 2.03
CA HIS A 84 -1.12 15.42 2.39
C HIS A 84 -0.65 14.46 1.29
N TYR A 85 0.04 13.40 1.70
CA TYR A 85 0.36 12.26 0.83
C TYR A 85 -0.49 11.03 1.17
N PHE A 86 -1.15 11.06 2.34
CA PHE A 86 -2.05 10.03 2.83
C PHE A 86 -3.31 10.67 3.38
N VAL A 87 -4.44 10.03 3.15
CA VAL A 87 -5.71 10.40 3.77
C VAL A 87 -6.07 9.31 4.78
N THR A 88 -6.10 9.66 6.05
CA THR A 88 -6.43 8.75 7.15
C THR A 88 -7.78 9.05 7.79
N ASN A 89 -8.29 10.27 7.61
CA ASN A 89 -9.56 10.71 8.15
C ASN A 89 -10.25 11.66 7.16
N LEU A 90 -11.35 11.21 6.58
CA LEU A 90 -12.15 11.98 5.61
C LEU A 90 -12.82 13.19 6.23
N GLU A 91 -13.27 13.11 7.49
CA GLU A 91 -13.95 14.18 8.20
C GLU A 91 -13.10 15.46 8.36
N ARG A 92 -11.79 15.33 8.28
CA ARG A 92 -10.87 16.48 8.28
C ARG A 92 -11.16 17.46 7.14
N PHE A 93 -11.66 16.96 6.02
CA PHE A 93 -11.89 17.73 4.79
C PHE A 93 -13.31 18.27 4.67
N ARG A 94 -14.14 18.10 5.70
CA ARG A 94 -15.53 18.57 5.72
C ARG A 94 -15.59 20.08 5.53
N ASP A 95 -16.43 20.51 4.57
CA ASP A 95 -16.67 21.91 4.21
C ASP A 95 -15.42 22.68 3.75
N ARG A 96 -14.35 21.95 3.32
CA ARG A 96 -13.08 22.53 2.88
C ARG A 96 -12.93 22.46 1.36
N THR A 97 -12.14 23.38 0.81
CA THR A 97 -11.74 23.37 -0.61
C THR A 97 -10.49 22.51 -0.74
N VAL A 98 -10.61 21.38 -1.45
CA VAL A 98 -9.56 20.36 -1.56
C VAL A 98 -9.10 20.24 -3.00
N ALA A 99 -7.80 20.31 -3.23
CA ALA A 99 -7.21 19.92 -4.50
C ALA A 99 -6.48 18.59 -4.35
N ILE A 100 -6.63 17.72 -5.36
CA ILE A 100 -6.01 16.40 -5.41
C ILE A 100 -5.15 16.33 -6.66
N CYS A 101 -3.85 16.09 -6.51
CA CYS A 101 -2.94 15.97 -7.65
C CYS A 101 -2.54 14.51 -7.88
N GLY A 102 -2.92 14.00 -9.05
CA GLY A 102 -2.67 12.62 -9.43
C GLY A 102 -3.55 12.18 -10.59
N GLY A 103 -3.36 10.96 -11.08
CA GLY A 103 -4.16 10.46 -12.21
C GLY A 103 -4.28 8.94 -12.25
N GLY A 104 -3.96 8.27 -11.13
CA GLY A 104 -4.21 6.84 -10.92
C GLY A 104 -5.42 6.61 -10.03
N ASP A 105 -5.72 5.34 -9.73
CA ASP A 105 -6.86 4.91 -8.92
C ASP A 105 -6.98 5.70 -7.62
N SER A 106 -5.90 5.81 -6.84
CA SER A 106 -5.94 6.52 -5.55
C SER A 106 -6.39 7.99 -5.66
N ALA A 107 -6.00 8.71 -6.72
CA ALA A 107 -6.41 10.09 -6.90
C ALA A 107 -7.90 10.21 -7.23
N VAL A 108 -8.40 9.32 -8.10
CA VAL A 108 -9.80 9.28 -8.52
C VAL A 108 -10.68 8.83 -7.35
N ASP A 109 -10.27 7.79 -6.63
CA ASP A 109 -11.02 7.26 -5.47
C ASP A 109 -11.14 8.31 -4.36
N TRP A 110 -10.06 9.06 -4.06
CA TRP A 110 -10.13 10.14 -3.08
C TRP A 110 -10.98 11.32 -3.56
N ALA A 111 -10.94 11.65 -4.85
CA ALA A 111 -11.79 12.71 -5.40
C ALA A 111 -13.28 12.37 -5.21
N LEU A 112 -13.68 11.16 -5.54
CA LEU A 112 -15.05 10.66 -5.38
C LEU A 112 -15.45 10.53 -3.89
N ALA A 113 -14.56 10.04 -3.04
CA ALA A 113 -14.84 9.89 -1.61
C ALA A 113 -14.98 11.24 -0.88
N LEU A 114 -14.27 12.27 -1.34
CA LEU A 114 -14.33 13.62 -0.75
C LEU A 114 -15.43 14.49 -1.33
N GLU A 115 -15.95 14.19 -2.51
CA GLU A 115 -17.03 14.96 -3.15
C GLU A 115 -18.23 15.23 -2.23
N PRO A 116 -18.81 14.24 -1.52
CA PRO A 116 -19.98 14.45 -0.66
C PRO A 116 -19.64 15.14 0.67
N ILE A 117 -18.38 15.35 1.00
CA ILE A 117 -17.91 15.80 2.30
C ILE A 117 -17.33 17.22 2.23
N ALA A 118 -16.48 17.46 1.23
CA ALA A 118 -15.78 18.72 1.05
C ALA A 118 -16.70 19.79 0.45
N LYS A 119 -16.35 21.05 0.66
CA LYS A 119 -17.04 22.19 0.03
C LYS A 119 -16.82 22.22 -1.49
N LYS A 120 -15.62 21.88 -1.92
CA LYS A 120 -15.25 21.79 -3.33
C LYS A 120 -14.07 20.81 -3.46
N VAL A 121 -14.13 19.95 -4.47
CA VAL A 121 -13.01 19.07 -4.84
C VAL A 121 -12.56 19.39 -6.27
N THR A 122 -11.27 19.56 -6.43
CA THR A 122 -10.64 19.76 -7.74
C THR A 122 -9.56 18.69 -7.93
N ILE A 123 -9.66 17.89 -9.00
CA ILE A 123 -8.61 16.93 -9.36
C ILE A 123 -7.72 17.50 -10.45
N VAL A 124 -6.40 17.46 -10.23
CA VAL A 124 -5.38 17.99 -11.14
C VAL A 124 -4.56 16.84 -11.70
N HIS A 125 -4.49 16.72 -13.02
CA HIS A 125 -3.64 15.72 -13.65
C HIS A 125 -2.89 16.28 -14.87
N ARG A 126 -1.60 15.87 -15.00
CA ARG A 126 -0.70 16.34 -16.09
C ARG A 126 -1.02 15.81 -17.47
N ARG A 127 -1.93 14.88 -17.61
CA ARG A 127 -2.36 14.28 -18.89
C ARG A 127 -3.88 14.41 -19.03
N PRO A 128 -4.41 14.48 -20.25
CA PRO A 128 -5.85 14.50 -20.46
C PRO A 128 -6.56 13.21 -20.00
N GLN A 129 -5.85 12.07 -19.99
CA GLN A 129 -6.40 10.77 -19.67
C GLN A 129 -5.91 10.28 -18.30
N PHE A 130 -6.83 9.84 -17.47
CA PHE A 130 -6.55 9.15 -16.21
C PHE A 130 -6.10 7.71 -16.46
N ARG A 131 -5.34 7.16 -15.49
CA ARG A 131 -4.89 5.75 -15.47
C ARG A 131 -5.60 4.95 -14.38
N ALA A 132 -6.79 5.37 -14.00
CA ALA A 132 -7.66 4.68 -13.07
C ALA A 132 -8.59 3.71 -13.81
N GLN A 133 -9.31 2.89 -13.05
CA GLN A 133 -10.32 1.99 -13.61
C GLN A 133 -11.39 2.78 -14.36
N GLU A 134 -11.81 2.29 -15.52
CA GLU A 134 -12.78 2.98 -16.40
C GLU A 134 -14.08 3.33 -15.68
N HIS A 135 -14.57 2.46 -14.80
CA HIS A 135 -15.77 2.71 -14.02
C HIS A 135 -15.61 3.93 -13.09
N SER A 136 -14.49 4.01 -12.35
CA SER A 136 -14.21 5.15 -11.46
C SER A 136 -14.00 6.45 -12.24
N VAL A 137 -13.35 6.39 -13.41
CA VAL A 137 -13.18 7.57 -14.27
C VAL A 137 -14.54 8.07 -14.76
N LYS A 138 -15.44 7.17 -15.18
CA LYS A 138 -16.78 7.54 -15.60
C LYS A 138 -17.57 8.19 -14.45
N GLN A 139 -17.49 7.65 -13.23
CA GLN A 139 -18.11 8.28 -12.06
C GLN A 139 -17.54 9.67 -11.79
N LEU A 140 -16.22 9.85 -11.93
CA LEU A 140 -15.56 11.15 -11.79
C LEU A 140 -16.07 12.17 -12.82
N GLU A 141 -16.23 11.77 -14.07
CA GLU A 141 -16.75 12.62 -15.16
C GLU A 141 -18.22 13.00 -14.95
N GLU A 142 -19.00 12.16 -14.29
CA GLU A 142 -20.43 12.38 -13.95
C GLU A 142 -20.60 13.12 -12.61
N SER A 143 -19.53 13.32 -11.83
CA SER A 143 -19.53 13.95 -10.50
C SER A 143 -19.47 15.48 -10.56
N SER A 144 -19.56 16.14 -9.39
CA SER A 144 -19.35 17.57 -9.23
C SER A 144 -17.87 17.96 -9.08
N VAL A 145 -16.96 17.03 -9.12
CA VAL A 145 -15.51 17.25 -9.01
C VAL A 145 -15.02 18.05 -10.22
N GLU A 146 -14.34 19.16 -9.97
CA GLU A 146 -13.68 19.93 -11.02
C GLU A 146 -12.45 19.21 -11.53
N ILE A 147 -12.37 18.99 -12.87
CA ILE A 147 -11.24 18.30 -13.49
C ILE A 147 -10.34 19.32 -14.21
N LEU A 148 -9.10 19.48 -13.74
CA LEU A 148 -8.09 20.33 -14.35
C LEU A 148 -7.01 19.48 -15.02
N THR A 149 -7.10 19.35 -16.34
CA THR A 149 -6.12 18.66 -17.18
C THR A 149 -5.81 19.49 -18.42
N PRO A 150 -4.62 19.46 -18.96
CA PRO A 150 -3.39 18.83 -18.46
C PRO A 150 -2.54 19.84 -17.67
N TYR A 151 -2.63 19.82 -16.37
CA TYR A 151 -1.92 20.73 -15.47
C TYR A 151 -1.08 19.97 -14.44
N LEU A 152 -0.05 20.63 -13.91
CA LEU A 152 0.78 20.13 -12.82
C LEU A 152 1.12 21.28 -11.86
N PRO A 153 1.35 21.01 -10.58
CA PRO A 153 1.79 22.01 -9.62
C PRO A 153 3.16 22.59 -10.01
N ASP A 154 3.29 23.90 -9.93
CA ASP A 154 4.50 24.66 -10.24
C ASP A 154 5.01 25.43 -9.01
N GLN A 155 4.10 26.04 -8.23
CA GLN A 155 4.43 26.79 -7.03
C GLN A 155 3.38 26.58 -5.95
N ILE A 156 3.80 26.74 -4.70
CA ILE A 156 2.91 26.81 -3.53
C ILE A 156 2.96 28.24 -2.97
N ILE A 157 1.80 28.81 -2.72
CA ILE A 157 1.63 30.09 -2.06
C ILE A 157 1.04 29.85 -0.68
N GLY A 158 1.70 30.35 0.36
CA GLY A 158 1.28 30.18 1.74
C GLY A 158 2.15 31.00 2.70
N ASP A 159 1.88 30.85 3.99
CA ASP A 159 2.56 31.59 5.07
C ASP A 159 3.79 30.87 5.66
N GLY A 160 4.25 29.79 5.02
CA GLY A 160 5.32 28.91 5.49
C GLY A 160 4.86 27.84 6.50
N LYS A 161 3.56 27.82 6.84
CA LYS A 161 2.92 26.78 7.67
C LYS A 161 1.69 26.19 7.00
N THR A 162 0.93 27.01 6.29
CA THR A 162 -0.34 26.63 5.66
C THR A 162 -0.34 27.07 4.20
N ILE A 163 -0.69 26.17 3.30
CA ILE A 163 -0.93 26.47 1.88
C ILE A 163 -2.22 27.26 1.78
N GLN A 164 -2.21 28.34 1.01
CA GLN A 164 -3.37 29.16 0.68
C GLN A 164 -3.82 28.95 -0.77
N SER A 165 -2.86 28.77 -1.69
CA SER A 165 -3.11 28.42 -3.07
C SER A 165 -1.96 27.64 -3.69
N VAL A 166 -2.28 26.93 -4.77
CA VAL A 166 -1.31 26.21 -5.61
C VAL A 166 -1.34 26.82 -7.02
N VAL A 167 -0.21 27.25 -7.50
CA VAL A 167 -0.06 27.66 -8.90
C VAL A 167 0.13 26.41 -9.74
N LEU A 168 -0.76 26.21 -10.69
CA LEU A 168 -0.75 25.11 -11.64
C LEU A 168 -0.24 25.63 -12.99
N LYS A 169 0.65 24.87 -13.62
CA LYS A 169 1.18 25.16 -14.95
C LYS A 169 0.63 24.15 -15.96
N HIS A 170 0.26 24.62 -17.14
CA HIS A 170 -0.12 23.75 -18.24
C HIS A 170 1.07 22.88 -18.67
N ALA A 171 0.84 21.57 -18.86
CA ALA A 171 1.89 20.57 -19.08
C ALA A 171 2.71 20.79 -20.38
N LYS A 172 2.18 21.51 -21.36
CA LYS A 172 2.81 21.78 -22.65
C LYS A 172 2.75 23.25 -23.06
N GLY A 173 2.26 24.14 -22.19
CA GLY A 173 2.04 25.54 -22.46
C GLY A 173 2.63 26.43 -21.39
N GLU A 174 2.40 27.74 -21.54
CA GLU A 174 2.82 28.77 -20.58
C GLU A 174 1.69 29.20 -19.66
N ASP A 175 0.46 28.73 -19.91
CA ASP A 175 -0.71 29.08 -19.12
C ASP A 175 -0.56 28.60 -17.66
N GLN A 176 -0.90 29.49 -16.74
CA GLN A 176 -0.90 29.22 -15.31
C GLN A 176 -2.28 29.50 -14.72
N ILE A 177 -2.64 28.73 -13.71
CA ILE A 177 -3.86 28.89 -12.94
C ILE A 177 -3.47 28.92 -11.47
N GLU A 178 -3.87 29.94 -10.74
CA GLU A 178 -3.80 29.94 -9.29
C GLU A 178 -5.08 29.31 -8.72
N LEU A 179 -4.93 28.21 -8.01
CA LEU A 179 -6.01 27.45 -7.39
C LEU A 179 -5.98 27.64 -5.86
N PRO A 180 -6.92 28.43 -5.30
CA PRO A 180 -7.07 28.53 -3.85
C PRO A 180 -7.46 27.18 -3.25
N VAL A 181 -6.82 26.78 -2.14
CA VAL A 181 -7.07 25.52 -1.46
C VAL A 181 -6.97 25.67 0.06
N ASP A 182 -7.78 24.91 0.77
CA ASP A 182 -7.64 24.70 2.22
C ASP A 182 -6.76 23.48 2.51
N ASP A 183 -6.81 22.47 1.64
CA ASP A 183 -5.98 21.27 1.72
C ASP A 183 -5.51 20.83 0.32
N PHE A 184 -4.29 20.32 0.25
CA PHE A 184 -3.69 19.81 -0.98
C PHE A 184 -3.24 18.36 -0.78
N ILE A 185 -3.79 17.43 -1.58
CA ILE A 185 -3.49 16.00 -1.53
C ILE A 185 -2.66 15.63 -2.77
N VAL A 186 -1.52 14.97 -2.58
CA VAL A 186 -0.62 14.56 -3.66
C VAL A 186 -0.56 13.05 -3.77
N ASN A 187 -1.15 12.51 -4.84
CA ASN A 187 -1.24 11.10 -5.16
C ASN A 187 -0.37 10.72 -6.37
N TYR A 188 0.94 10.91 -6.26
CA TYR A 188 1.91 10.53 -7.30
C TYR A 188 2.31 9.05 -7.27
N GLY A 189 1.67 8.28 -6.40
CA GLY A 189 2.02 6.91 -6.08
C GLY A 189 3.15 6.83 -5.07
N PHE A 190 3.65 5.63 -4.90
CA PHE A 190 4.63 5.32 -3.87
C PHE A 190 5.88 4.71 -4.49
N SER A 191 7.01 4.88 -3.81
CA SER A 191 8.19 4.05 -4.01
C SER A 191 8.15 2.93 -2.97
N SER A 192 8.38 1.71 -3.42
CA SER A 192 8.52 0.54 -2.55
C SER A 192 9.98 0.16 -2.42
N SER A 193 10.39 -0.27 -1.24
CA SER A 193 11.72 -0.80 -1.00
C SER A 193 11.62 -1.97 -0.02
N ILE A 194 12.29 -3.06 -0.37
CA ILE A 194 12.46 -4.19 0.56
C ILE A 194 13.63 -3.99 1.53
N GLY A 195 14.27 -2.80 1.48
CA GLY A 195 15.30 -2.41 2.44
C GLY A 195 16.43 -3.42 2.57
N GLY A 196 16.79 -3.71 3.82
CA GLY A 196 17.83 -4.69 4.18
C GLY A 196 17.53 -6.14 3.78
N MET A 197 16.26 -6.48 3.54
CA MET A 197 15.85 -7.83 3.12
C MET A 197 16.53 -8.30 1.82
N LYS A 198 17.02 -7.39 0.98
CA LYS A 198 17.84 -7.74 -0.21
C LYS A 198 19.06 -8.60 0.12
N ASN A 199 19.56 -8.48 1.35
CA ASN A 199 20.78 -9.14 1.80
C ASN A 199 20.51 -10.42 2.59
N TRP A 200 19.24 -10.86 2.72
CA TRP A 200 18.88 -12.04 3.52
C TRP A 200 19.20 -13.37 2.83
N GLY A 201 19.61 -13.36 1.57
CA GLY A 201 20.12 -14.51 0.87
C GLY A 201 19.13 -15.22 -0.06
N PHE A 202 17.92 -14.74 -0.20
CA PHE A 202 16.96 -15.19 -1.22
C PHE A 202 17.07 -14.35 -2.51
N GLU A 203 16.56 -14.89 -3.61
CA GLU A 203 16.52 -14.18 -4.90
C GLU A 203 15.49 -13.06 -4.89
N VAL A 204 15.90 -11.89 -5.39
CA VAL A 204 15.08 -10.68 -5.51
C VAL A 204 14.97 -10.24 -6.96
N ALA A 205 13.76 -10.00 -7.44
CA ALA A 205 13.49 -9.45 -8.76
C ALA A 205 12.62 -8.20 -8.64
N ARG A 206 13.08 -7.04 -9.11
CA ARG A 206 12.34 -5.77 -9.13
C ARG A 206 11.67 -5.39 -7.78
N ASN A 207 12.42 -5.49 -6.68
CA ASN A 207 11.92 -5.27 -5.30
C ASN A 207 10.84 -6.28 -4.84
N THR A 208 10.79 -7.46 -5.41
CA THR A 208 9.95 -8.57 -4.96
C THR A 208 10.79 -9.82 -4.76
N ILE A 209 10.31 -10.74 -3.94
CA ILE A 209 10.99 -11.98 -3.59
C ILE A 209 10.52 -13.07 -4.55
N VAL A 210 11.47 -13.74 -5.21
CA VAL A 210 11.16 -14.83 -6.12
C VAL A 210 10.74 -16.06 -5.32
N THR A 211 9.60 -16.66 -5.69
CA THR A 211 9.06 -17.86 -5.05
C THR A 211 8.69 -18.93 -6.08
N ASN A 212 8.68 -20.19 -5.63
CA ASN A 212 8.13 -21.30 -6.38
C ASN A 212 6.60 -21.44 -6.18
N SER A 213 5.99 -22.48 -6.72
CA SER A 213 4.55 -22.75 -6.58
C SER A 213 4.10 -23.11 -5.15
N GLN A 214 5.03 -23.39 -4.25
CA GLN A 214 4.79 -23.61 -2.82
C GLN A 214 5.02 -22.35 -1.98
N MET A 215 5.21 -21.21 -2.62
CA MET A 215 5.55 -19.92 -2.01
C MET A 215 6.91 -19.93 -1.28
N GLU A 216 7.74 -20.94 -1.49
CA GLU A 216 9.08 -21.01 -0.93
C GLU A 216 10.04 -20.15 -1.76
N THR A 217 10.89 -19.40 -1.07
CA THR A 217 11.95 -18.60 -1.68
C THR A 217 13.15 -19.50 -2.07
N THR A 218 14.19 -18.94 -2.65
CA THR A 218 15.44 -19.67 -2.88
C THR A 218 16.22 -20.00 -1.60
N LEU A 219 15.79 -19.44 -0.46
CA LEU A 219 16.33 -19.77 0.87
C LEU A 219 15.40 -20.78 1.56
N PRO A 220 15.84 -22.07 1.75
CA PRO A 220 14.97 -23.13 2.26
C PRO A 220 14.35 -22.79 3.62
N GLY A 221 13.03 -23.03 3.77
CA GLY A 221 12.29 -22.72 4.99
C GLY A 221 11.87 -21.25 5.14
N VAL A 222 12.18 -20.40 4.13
CA VAL A 222 11.71 -19.02 4.04
C VAL A 222 10.70 -18.91 2.89
N PHE A 223 9.53 -18.38 3.19
CA PHE A 223 8.40 -18.25 2.27
C PHE A 223 8.05 -16.78 2.09
N ALA A 224 7.41 -16.43 0.96
CA ALA A 224 6.89 -15.10 0.74
C ALA A 224 5.50 -15.17 0.10
N VAL A 225 4.57 -14.31 0.54
CA VAL A 225 3.17 -14.27 0.08
C VAL A 225 2.67 -12.84 -0.09
N GLY A 226 1.63 -12.65 -0.87
CA GLY A 226 1.06 -11.33 -1.16
C GLY A 226 1.93 -10.54 -2.15
N ASP A 227 1.84 -9.22 -2.13
CA ASP A 227 2.47 -8.36 -3.14
C ASP A 227 4.01 -8.40 -3.14
N ILE A 228 4.61 -8.87 -2.05
CA ILE A 228 6.06 -9.04 -1.97
C ILE A 228 6.58 -10.23 -2.78
N ALA A 229 5.75 -11.27 -2.95
CA ALA A 229 6.10 -12.46 -3.71
C ALA A 229 5.97 -12.24 -5.23
N THR A 230 6.86 -12.87 -6.01
CA THR A 230 6.78 -12.89 -7.47
C THR A 230 7.08 -14.28 -8.02
N TYR A 231 6.31 -14.68 -9.03
CA TYR A 231 6.43 -15.90 -9.82
C TYR A 231 5.70 -15.70 -11.15
N ASP A 232 5.86 -16.61 -12.10
CA ASP A 232 5.19 -16.51 -13.39
C ASP A 232 3.67 -16.50 -13.25
N GLY A 233 3.02 -15.52 -13.85
CA GLY A 233 1.56 -15.33 -13.77
C GLY A 233 1.06 -14.65 -12.50
N LYS A 234 1.94 -14.11 -11.65
CA LYS A 234 1.56 -13.39 -10.44
C LYS A 234 0.67 -12.17 -10.75
N VAL A 235 -0.50 -12.13 -10.09
CA VAL A 235 -1.40 -10.97 -10.06
C VAL A 235 -1.41 -10.38 -8.65
N LYS A 236 -1.12 -9.08 -8.53
CA LYS A 236 -1.05 -8.38 -7.25
C LYS A 236 -2.43 -7.87 -6.82
N ILE A 237 -3.21 -8.73 -6.19
CA ILE A 237 -4.51 -8.44 -5.60
C ILE A 237 -4.66 -9.17 -4.26
N ILE A 238 -5.52 -8.67 -3.38
CA ILE A 238 -5.76 -9.25 -2.04
C ILE A 238 -6.17 -10.73 -2.13
N ALA A 239 -7.03 -11.09 -3.09
CA ALA A 239 -7.50 -12.46 -3.28
C ALA A 239 -6.36 -13.44 -3.58
N THR A 240 -5.36 -13.03 -4.37
CA THR A 240 -4.18 -13.85 -4.66
C THR A 240 -3.37 -14.09 -3.37
N GLY A 241 -3.14 -13.05 -2.57
CA GLY A 241 -2.44 -13.17 -1.29
C GLY A 241 -3.16 -14.12 -0.31
N PHE A 242 -4.48 -14.07 -0.26
CA PHE A 242 -5.27 -15.03 0.54
C PHE A 242 -5.16 -16.48 0.04
N GLY A 243 -5.02 -16.68 -1.27
CA GLY A 243 -4.78 -18.01 -1.84
C GLY A 243 -3.36 -18.54 -1.56
N GLU A 244 -2.37 -17.65 -1.55
CA GLU A 244 -0.96 -17.99 -1.31
C GLU A 244 -0.67 -18.35 0.16
N ALA A 245 -1.31 -17.66 1.10
CA ALA A 245 -1.07 -17.87 2.53
C ALA A 245 -1.26 -19.34 2.97
N PRO A 246 -2.36 -20.05 2.67
CA PRO A 246 -2.50 -21.46 3.04
C PRO A 246 -1.49 -22.35 2.32
N VAL A 247 -1.08 -22.04 1.08
CA VAL A 247 -0.04 -22.79 0.38
C VAL A 247 1.29 -22.67 1.10
N ALA A 248 1.72 -21.46 1.48
CA ALA A 248 2.94 -21.23 2.24
C ALA A 248 2.90 -21.93 3.61
N ILE A 249 1.77 -21.87 4.32
CA ILE A 249 1.62 -22.52 5.62
C ILE A 249 1.77 -24.04 5.50
N ASN A 250 1.12 -24.68 4.52
CA ASN A 250 1.25 -26.11 4.29
C ASN A 250 2.69 -26.52 3.96
N ALA A 251 3.37 -25.74 3.13
CA ALA A 251 4.76 -25.98 2.79
C ALA A 251 5.69 -25.80 4.00
N ALA A 252 5.49 -24.73 4.79
CA ALA A 252 6.22 -24.49 6.04
C ALA A 252 6.00 -25.60 7.06
N MET A 253 4.78 -26.10 7.23
CA MET A 253 4.48 -27.24 8.08
C MET A 253 5.20 -28.52 7.64
N THR A 254 5.24 -28.78 6.35
CA THR A 254 5.96 -29.92 5.78
C THR A 254 7.48 -29.77 5.97
N TYR A 255 8.01 -28.56 5.84
CA TYR A 255 9.42 -28.26 6.11
C TYR A 255 9.79 -28.55 7.57
N VAL A 256 8.96 -28.10 8.52
CA VAL A 256 9.17 -28.31 9.97
C VAL A 256 9.03 -29.76 10.36
N ASN A 257 8.08 -30.47 9.77
CA ASN A 257 7.79 -31.87 10.05
C ASN A 257 7.58 -32.64 8.74
N PRO A 258 8.64 -33.16 8.13
CA PRO A 258 8.56 -33.88 6.84
C PRO A 258 7.67 -35.12 6.87
N ASN A 259 7.37 -35.66 8.05
CA ASN A 259 6.46 -36.80 8.21
C ASN A 259 4.99 -36.38 8.38
N SER A 260 4.69 -35.09 8.53
CA SER A 260 3.33 -34.61 8.55
C SER A 260 2.74 -34.65 7.14
N ARG A 261 1.52 -35.13 7.00
CA ARG A 261 0.76 -34.97 5.75
C ARG A 261 0.11 -33.61 5.77
N PRO A 262 0.28 -32.77 4.71
CA PRO A 262 -0.51 -31.56 4.58
C PRO A 262 -1.99 -31.90 4.73
N SER A 263 -2.75 -31.06 5.43
CA SER A 263 -4.20 -31.26 5.54
C SER A 263 -4.84 -31.01 4.18
N THR A 264 -5.09 -32.08 3.44
CA THR A 264 -5.85 -32.08 2.17
C THR A 264 -7.31 -32.46 2.40
N ILE A 265 -7.75 -32.54 3.67
CA ILE A 265 -9.11 -32.96 4.04
C ILE A 265 -10.07 -31.82 3.68
N HIS A 266 -11.00 -32.09 2.78
CA HIS A 266 -12.11 -31.19 2.50
C HIS A 266 -13.03 -31.09 3.73
N SER A 267 -13.56 -29.90 4.00
CA SER A 267 -14.51 -29.69 5.11
C SER A 267 -15.72 -30.61 5.04
N SER A 268 -16.16 -31.01 3.83
CA SER A 268 -17.20 -31.99 3.59
C SER A 268 -16.85 -33.43 4.04
N SER A 269 -15.58 -33.70 4.32
CA SER A 269 -15.11 -35.01 4.81
C SER A 269 -14.89 -35.05 6.32
N MET A 270 -15.21 -33.94 7.02
CA MET A 270 -15.10 -33.82 8.48
C MET A 270 -16.40 -34.12 9.22
N PHE A 271 -17.49 -34.43 8.47
CA PHE A 271 -18.82 -34.74 9.04
C PHE A 271 -19.30 -36.10 8.59
#